data_f6b9456348ed4e7e9e1febd854528d53
#
_entry.id   f6b9456348ed4e7e9e1febd854528d53
#
_cell.length_a   1.000
_cell.length_b   1.000
_cell.length_c   1.000
_cell.angle_alpha   90.00
_cell.angle_beta   90.00
_cell.angle_gamma   90.00
#
_symmetry.space_group_name_H-M   'P 1'
#
loop_
_entity.id
_entity.type
_entity.pdbx_description
1 polymer ?
#
loop_
_entity_poly.entity_id
_entity_poly.type
_entity_poly.pdbx_seq_one_letter_code
_entity_poly.pdbx_strand_id
1 'polypeptide(L)'
;MKYIGLFILMSLLSIHQTIRAQSEKNPFGLIYEGAITENVDGKVNLHPVTYKLNGIDIAANVYTPANYDRIKKYPAITIAHPNGGIKEQTAGLYAQHLAEAGYITITADAAYQGASGGQPRH
;
A
#
# COMPACT_ATOMS: atom_id res chain seq x y z
N MET A 1 -46.30 3.91 3.90
CA MET A 1 -45.15 4.44 4.68
C MET A 1 -44.32 3.37 5.43
N LYS A 2 -44.87 2.21 5.78
CA LYS A 2 -44.09 1.16 6.52
C LYS A 2 -42.94 0.49 5.72
N TYR A 3 -42.93 0.56 4.40
CA TYR A 3 -41.96 -0.14 3.56
C TYR A 3 -40.77 0.72 3.14
N ILE A 4 -40.81 2.05 3.24
CA ILE A 4 -39.73 2.95 2.88
C ILE A 4 -38.55 2.78 3.84
N GLY A 5 -38.81 2.64 5.13
CA GLY A 5 -37.73 2.41 6.13
C GLY A 5 -36.99 1.10 5.96
N LEU A 6 -37.65 0.05 5.47
CA LEU A 6 -37.05 -1.26 5.24
C LEU A 6 -36.08 -1.21 4.03
N PHE A 7 -36.43 -0.50 2.95
CA PHE A 7 -35.59 -0.33 1.78
C PHE A 7 -34.34 0.47 2.08
N ILE A 8 -34.44 1.54 2.90
CA ILE A 8 -33.28 2.35 3.31
C ILE A 8 -32.34 1.52 4.18
N LEU A 9 -32.86 0.71 5.10
CA LEU A 9 -32.05 -0.14 5.97
C LEU A 9 -31.29 -1.22 5.18
N MET A 10 -31.96 -1.84 4.20
CA MET A 10 -31.33 -2.83 3.32
C MET A 10 -30.24 -2.22 2.42
N SER A 11 -30.44 -1.01 1.92
CA SER A 11 -29.43 -0.32 1.10
C SER A 11 -28.19 0.05 1.93
N LEU A 12 -28.36 0.50 3.16
CA LEU A 12 -27.26 0.81 4.08
C LEU A 12 -26.46 -0.46 4.45
N LEU A 13 -27.13 -1.59 4.67
CA LEU A 13 -26.46 -2.87 4.94
C LEU A 13 -25.62 -3.32 3.73
N SER A 14 -26.14 -3.18 2.52
CA SER A 14 -25.44 -3.54 1.28
C SER A 14 -24.19 -2.70 1.06
N ILE A 15 -24.25 -1.39 1.35
CA ILE A 15 -23.10 -0.49 1.25
C ILE A 15 -22.02 -0.89 2.27
N HIS A 16 -22.38 -1.20 3.51
CA HIS A 16 -21.43 -1.63 4.53
C HIS A 16 -20.75 -2.95 4.18
N GLN A 17 -21.48 -3.91 3.60
CA GLN A 17 -20.89 -5.18 3.15
C GLN A 17 -19.91 -4.98 1.98
N THR A 18 -20.24 -4.09 1.05
CA THR A 18 -19.35 -3.79 -0.09
C THR A 18 -18.05 -3.12 0.37
N ILE A 19 -18.13 -2.15 1.28
CA ILE A 19 -16.96 -1.47 1.84
C ILE A 19 -16.09 -2.46 2.62
N ARG A 20 -16.69 -3.35 3.41
CA ARG A 20 -15.95 -4.36 4.18
C ARG A 20 -15.25 -5.38 3.28
N ALA A 21 -15.93 -5.87 2.24
CA ALA A 21 -15.36 -6.80 1.27
C ALA A 21 -14.19 -6.17 0.47
N GLN A 22 -14.25 -4.86 0.19
CA GLN A 22 -13.18 -4.13 -0.46
C GLN A 22 -11.96 -3.93 0.47
N SER A 23 -12.19 -3.71 1.76
CA SER A 23 -11.13 -3.62 2.77
C SER A 23 -10.42 -4.97 2.99
N GLU A 24 -11.14 -6.07 2.94
CA GLU A 24 -10.55 -7.41 3.04
C GLU A 24 -9.71 -7.80 1.80
N LYS A 25 -10.00 -7.21 0.64
CA LYS A 25 -9.30 -7.47 -0.63
C LYS A 25 -8.02 -6.67 -0.82
N ASN A 26 -7.74 -5.68 0.03
CA ASN A 26 -6.57 -4.81 -0.10
C ASN A 26 -5.89 -4.56 1.25
N PRO A 27 -5.25 -5.58 1.84
CA PRO A 27 -4.62 -5.48 3.15
C PRO A 27 -3.42 -4.51 3.17
N PHE A 28 -2.87 -4.17 2.01
CA PHE A 28 -1.74 -3.26 1.89
C PHE A 28 -2.13 -1.78 1.71
N GLY A 29 -3.45 -1.49 1.58
CA GLY A 29 -3.94 -0.12 1.42
C GLY A 29 -3.58 0.54 0.09
N LEU A 30 -3.08 -0.19 -0.90
CA LEU A 30 -2.71 0.34 -2.21
C LEU A 30 -3.95 0.81 -2.98
N ILE A 31 -3.88 1.99 -3.62
CA ILE A 31 -5.02 2.65 -4.24
C ILE A 31 -4.86 2.86 -5.75
N TYR A 32 -4.27 1.92 -6.45
CA TYR A 32 -4.13 1.91 -7.90
C TYR A 32 -4.63 0.58 -8.50
N GLU A 33 -4.99 0.61 -9.76
CA GLU A 33 -5.46 -0.57 -10.49
C GLU A 33 -4.31 -1.60 -10.64
N GLY A 34 -4.61 -2.88 -10.46
CA GLY A 34 -3.62 -3.95 -10.51
C GLY A 34 -2.69 -4.04 -9.28
N ALA A 35 -3.05 -3.35 -8.20
CA ALA A 35 -2.28 -3.40 -6.96
C ALA A 35 -2.23 -4.80 -6.36
N ILE A 36 -1.09 -5.14 -5.73
CA ILE A 36 -0.92 -6.40 -4.98
C ILE A 36 -1.91 -6.42 -3.82
N THR A 37 -2.68 -7.49 -3.70
CA THR A 37 -3.63 -7.71 -2.60
C THR A 37 -3.19 -8.82 -1.67
N GLU A 38 -2.25 -9.65 -2.09
CA GLU A 38 -1.66 -10.73 -1.29
C GLU A 38 -0.23 -11.04 -1.78
N ASN A 39 0.59 -11.58 -0.91
CA ASN A 39 1.91 -12.08 -1.27
C ASN A 39 1.78 -13.55 -1.73
N VAL A 40 2.35 -13.85 -2.89
CA VAL A 40 2.31 -15.18 -3.51
C VAL A 40 3.71 -15.59 -3.92
N ASP A 41 4.08 -16.83 -3.60
CA ASP A 41 5.38 -17.38 -4.00
C ASP A 41 5.59 -17.30 -5.52
N GLY A 42 6.78 -16.89 -5.90
CA GLY A 42 7.16 -16.73 -7.30
C GLY A 42 6.62 -15.48 -7.99
N LYS A 43 5.88 -14.62 -7.28
CA LYS A 43 5.38 -13.33 -7.76
C LYS A 43 6.12 -12.17 -7.10
N VAL A 44 5.85 -10.96 -7.57
CA VAL A 44 6.24 -9.74 -6.86
C VAL A 44 5.51 -9.70 -5.53
N ASN A 45 6.25 -9.49 -4.46
CA ASN A 45 5.72 -9.43 -3.11
C ASN A 45 5.99 -8.07 -2.47
N LEU A 46 5.09 -7.66 -1.57
CA LEU A 46 5.17 -6.41 -0.85
C LEU A 46 5.40 -6.67 0.64
N HIS A 47 6.35 -5.97 1.22
CA HIS A 47 6.73 -6.06 2.62
C HIS A 47 6.63 -4.67 3.28
N PRO A 48 5.57 -4.38 4.04
CA PRO A 48 5.50 -3.18 4.86
C PRO A 48 6.60 -3.21 5.93
N VAL A 49 7.34 -2.12 6.04
CA VAL A 49 8.43 -1.97 7.02
C VAL A 49 8.37 -0.62 7.71
N THR A 50 8.98 -0.52 8.87
CA THR A 50 9.19 0.73 9.59
C THR A 50 10.66 0.83 9.98
N TYR A 51 11.25 2.02 9.78
CA TYR A 51 12.63 2.31 10.22
C TYR A 51 12.71 3.70 10.85
N LYS A 52 13.73 3.94 11.65
CA LYS A 52 13.95 5.25 12.28
C LYS A 52 14.85 6.14 11.43
N LEU A 53 14.40 7.37 11.24
CA LEU A 53 15.18 8.46 10.64
C LEU A 53 15.09 9.68 11.53
N ASN A 54 16.22 10.12 12.09
CA ASN A 54 16.28 11.27 13.01
C ASN A 54 15.28 11.18 14.17
N GLY A 55 15.08 9.96 14.71
CA GLY A 55 14.15 9.72 15.82
C GLY A 55 12.68 9.57 15.41
N ILE A 56 12.33 9.76 14.14
CA ILE A 56 10.98 9.60 13.60
C ILE A 56 10.82 8.21 12.98
N ASP A 57 9.72 7.54 13.26
CA ASP A 57 9.37 6.28 12.60
C ASP A 57 8.88 6.56 11.17
N ILE A 58 9.56 5.99 10.19
CA ILE A 58 9.23 6.11 8.78
C ILE A 58 8.58 4.81 8.31
N ALA A 59 7.36 4.91 7.83
CA ALA A 59 6.64 3.80 7.23
C ALA A 59 6.98 3.68 5.74
N ALA A 60 7.33 2.47 5.31
CA ALA A 60 7.71 2.19 3.93
C ALA A 60 7.16 0.86 3.45
N ASN A 61 7.07 0.71 2.14
CA ASN A 61 6.79 -0.53 1.45
C ASN A 61 8.02 -0.95 0.63
N VAL A 62 8.51 -2.15 0.87
CA VAL A 62 9.55 -2.78 0.06
C VAL A 62 8.88 -3.78 -0.86
N TYR A 63 9.19 -3.72 -2.16
CA TYR A 63 8.74 -4.69 -3.15
C TYR A 63 9.90 -5.55 -3.58
N THR A 64 9.71 -6.86 -3.59
CA THR A 64 10.69 -7.82 -4.07
C THR A 64 10.25 -8.39 -5.43
N PRO A 65 11.18 -8.61 -6.38
CA PRO A 65 10.83 -9.16 -7.69
C PRO A 65 10.29 -10.58 -7.60
N ALA A 66 9.67 -11.04 -8.67
CA ALA A 66 9.24 -12.42 -8.81
C ALA A 66 10.44 -13.37 -8.62
N ASN A 67 10.21 -14.50 -7.96
CA ASN A 67 11.24 -15.49 -7.63
C ASN A 67 12.44 -14.89 -6.85
N TYR A 68 12.17 -13.93 -5.98
CA TYR A 68 13.19 -13.30 -5.14
C TYR A 68 13.97 -14.34 -4.33
N ASP A 69 15.29 -14.25 -4.41
CA ASP A 69 16.23 -15.10 -3.69
C ASP A 69 17.14 -14.20 -2.82
N ARG A 70 17.03 -14.32 -1.50
CA ARG A 70 17.77 -13.49 -0.54
C ARG A 70 19.29 -13.58 -0.62
N ILE A 71 19.84 -14.63 -1.26
CA ILE A 71 21.28 -14.80 -1.43
C ILE A 71 21.82 -14.14 -2.70
N LYS A 72 20.93 -13.76 -3.62
CA LYS A 72 21.29 -13.05 -4.85
C LYS A 72 21.33 -11.54 -4.61
N LYS A 73 22.09 -10.86 -5.47
CA LYS A 73 22.12 -9.40 -5.51
C LYS A 73 21.16 -8.91 -6.59
N TYR A 74 20.43 -7.86 -6.27
CA TYR A 74 19.47 -7.20 -7.16
C TYR A 74 19.78 -5.70 -7.24
N PRO A 75 19.57 -5.08 -8.39
CA PRO A 75 19.56 -3.63 -8.44
C PRO A 75 18.40 -3.11 -7.59
N ALA A 76 18.60 -2.02 -6.86
CA ALA A 76 17.61 -1.44 -5.97
C ALA A 76 17.30 0.01 -6.35
N ILE A 77 16.02 0.40 -6.25
CA ILE A 77 15.53 1.74 -6.58
C ILE A 77 14.67 2.26 -5.43
N THR A 78 14.95 3.50 -5.03
CA THR A 78 14.09 4.25 -4.10
C THR A 78 13.15 5.14 -4.91
N ILE A 79 11.86 5.10 -4.60
CA ILE A 79 10.84 5.91 -5.27
C ILE A 79 10.22 6.87 -4.23
N ALA A 80 10.31 8.17 -4.50
CA ALA A 80 9.66 9.19 -3.69
C ALA A 80 8.26 9.51 -4.23
N HIS A 81 7.30 9.71 -3.33
CA HIS A 81 5.98 10.21 -3.70
C HIS A 81 6.02 11.71 -3.99
N PRO A 82 5.11 12.25 -4.81
CA PRO A 82 4.98 13.69 -5.03
C PRO A 82 4.52 14.39 -3.74
N ASN A 83 4.73 15.71 -3.67
CA ASN A 83 4.27 16.50 -2.52
C ASN A 83 2.76 16.27 -2.26
N GLY A 84 2.42 15.98 -1.00
CA GLY A 84 1.06 15.62 -0.59
C GLY A 84 0.62 14.19 -0.94
N GLY A 85 1.48 13.37 -1.55
CA GLY A 85 1.22 11.97 -1.81
C GLY A 85 1.60 11.06 -0.63
N ILE A 86 1.31 9.77 -0.77
CA ILE A 86 1.71 8.71 0.14
C ILE A 86 2.23 7.48 -0.64
N LYS A 87 2.93 6.60 0.05
CA LYS A 87 3.56 5.40 -0.53
C LYS A 87 2.58 4.42 -1.21
N GLU A 88 1.30 4.45 -0.84
CA GLU A 88 0.26 3.59 -1.40
C GLU A 88 -0.31 4.10 -2.74
N GLN A 89 0.05 5.29 -3.17
CA GLN A 89 -0.45 5.95 -4.39
C GLN A 89 0.50 5.73 -5.59
N THR A 90 0.74 6.77 -6.35
CA THR A 90 1.57 6.75 -7.57
C THR A 90 2.97 6.16 -7.32
N ALA A 91 3.59 6.47 -6.19
CA ALA A 91 4.91 5.90 -5.86
C ALA A 91 4.85 4.37 -5.71
N GLY A 92 3.79 3.83 -5.11
CA GLY A 92 3.55 2.40 -5.00
C GLY A 92 3.33 1.73 -6.35
N LEU A 93 2.58 2.37 -7.26
CA LEU A 93 2.38 1.89 -8.63
C LEU A 93 3.72 1.71 -9.36
N TYR A 94 4.56 2.72 -9.36
CA TYR A 94 5.89 2.64 -10.00
C TYR A 94 6.80 1.63 -9.29
N ALA A 95 6.74 1.56 -7.95
CA ALA A 95 7.52 0.60 -7.18
C ALA A 95 7.16 -0.85 -7.57
N GLN A 96 5.87 -1.15 -7.71
CA GLN A 96 5.40 -2.46 -8.16
C GLN A 96 5.88 -2.78 -9.57
N HIS A 97 5.69 -1.89 -10.54
CA HIS A 97 6.12 -2.11 -11.92
C HIS A 97 7.63 -2.29 -12.08
N LEU A 98 8.43 -1.55 -11.32
CA LEU A 98 9.88 -1.75 -11.31
C LEU A 98 10.27 -3.07 -10.66
N ALA A 99 9.56 -3.53 -9.64
CA ALA A 99 9.76 -4.86 -9.07
C ALA A 99 9.38 -5.98 -10.06
N GLU A 100 8.33 -5.79 -10.86
CA GLU A 100 7.97 -6.67 -11.97
C GLU A 100 9.09 -6.75 -13.03
N ALA A 101 9.84 -5.66 -13.21
CA ALA A 101 11.02 -5.60 -14.09
C ALA A 101 12.31 -6.17 -13.45
N GLY A 102 12.27 -6.68 -12.22
CA GLY A 102 13.39 -7.37 -11.59
C GLY A 102 14.18 -6.56 -10.56
N TYR A 103 13.71 -5.37 -10.18
CA TYR A 103 14.35 -4.53 -9.16
C TYR A 103 13.81 -4.85 -7.76
N ILE A 104 14.63 -4.66 -6.73
CA ILE A 104 14.09 -4.40 -5.38
C ILE A 104 13.74 -2.93 -5.32
N THR A 105 12.52 -2.61 -4.88
CA THR A 105 12.09 -1.21 -4.78
C THR A 105 11.62 -0.88 -3.39
N ILE A 106 11.80 0.37 -2.98
CA ILE A 106 11.29 0.91 -1.73
C ILE A 106 10.61 2.25 -1.98
N THR A 107 9.43 2.42 -1.42
CA THR A 107 8.75 3.71 -1.34
C THR A 107 8.31 3.96 0.10
N ALA A 108 8.54 5.16 0.59
CA ALA A 108 8.27 5.53 1.98
C ALA A 108 7.38 6.76 2.05
N ASP A 109 6.58 6.86 3.10
CA ASP A 109 5.92 8.11 3.46
C ASP A 109 6.97 9.08 4.03
N ALA A 110 6.92 10.34 3.61
CA ALA A 110 7.74 11.36 4.21
C ALA A 110 7.44 11.49 5.71
N ALA A 111 8.42 11.94 6.50
CA ALA A 111 8.16 12.31 7.88
C ALA A 111 6.99 13.29 7.95
N TYR A 112 6.15 13.17 8.98
CA TYR A 112 4.94 13.97 9.21
C TYR A 112 3.76 13.69 8.27
N GLN A 113 3.88 12.72 7.35
CA GLN A 113 2.84 12.35 6.36
C GLN A 113 2.47 10.86 6.41
N GLY A 114 1.33 10.50 5.84
CA GLY A 114 0.87 9.12 5.70
C GLY A 114 0.91 8.34 7.01
N ALA A 115 1.52 7.18 7.00
CA ALA A 115 1.72 6.32 8.17
C ALA A 115 3.05 6.60 8.91
N SER A 116 3.91 7.49 8.40
CA SER A 116 5.13 7.92 9.10
C SER A 116 4.80 8.77 10.31
N GLY A 117 5.68 8.77 11.29
CA GLY A 117 5.58 9.56 12.51
C GLY A 117 5.91 11.06 12.31
N GLY A 118 5.92 11.77 13.44
CA GLY A 118 6.25 13.20 13.52
C GLY A 118 5.03 14.06 13.83
N GLN A 119 5.32 15.24 14.43
CA GLN A 119 4.33 16.28 14.76
C GLN A 119 4.95 17.66 14.48
N PRO A 120 4.18 18.65 13.97
CA PRO A 120 2.78 18.54 13.53
C PRO A 120 2.62 17.69 12.27
N ARG A 121 1.41 17.20 12.03
CA ARG A 121 1.09 16.44 10.80
C ARG A 121 0.87 17.40 9.61
N HIS A 122 1.21 16.96 8.43
CA HIS A 122 1.01 17.70 7.18
C HIS A 122 0.11 16.90 6.24
#